data_aaa1f4b6e0fc5a07ee117ca35795d7cb
#
_entry.id   aaa1f4b6e0fc5a07ee117ca35795d7cb
#
_cell.length_a   1.000
_cell.length_b   1.000
_cell.length_c   1.000
_cell.angle_alpha   90.00
_cell.angle_beta   90.00
_cell.angle_gamma   90.00
#
_symmetry.space_group_name_H-M   'P 1'
#
loop_
_entity.id
_entity.type
_entity.pdbx_description
1 polymer ?
#
loop_
_entity_poly.entity_id
_entity_poly.type
_entity_poly.pdbx_seq_one_letter_code
_entity_poly.pdbx_strand_id
1 'polypeptide(L)'
;MKVRAYDEIDPLDAFRLSLLAFGSAWDAAKIRRVRATDRRYFNDFALYAEERGRVLAQVVPLRFSVRLSTGLEEVGGLAGVCSHPSVWGRGYARRLMDAVHDRFRELGFRISTLTTSRNIRGYGVYAKMGYVDLAPFWSGMRRVTQRLLPSGYRLRKATKADLPAMHNLYRAHTRRMLGWTERDPEQLEWALVRDPNYLSKYRIVTREGQRVGYLRTRPDDAVTMEEVIARGVPDFRAAVGLMESRLRRGIATVNWITADGDAANFRHLGYTVDGPVPDATMALSLTNELRTDSLPRLFGGTSGRFVQYSTDDF
;
A
#
# COMPACT_ATOMS: atom_id res chain seq x y z
N MET A 1 1.50 18.69 -26.06
CA MET A 1 0.99 18.09 -24.81
C MET A 1 0.64 19.21 -23.85
N LYS A 2 -0.58 19.21 -23.33
CA LYS A 2 -1.04 20.10 -22.25
C LYS A 2 -1.20 19.28 -20.98
N VAL A 3 -0.89 19.86 -19.82
CA VAL A 3 -1.20 19.27 -18.52
C VAL A 3 -2.56 19.77 -18.09
N ARG A 4 -3.43 18.85 -17.63
CA ARG A 4 -4.83 19.10 -17.25
C ARG A 4 -5.15 18.45 -15.93
N ALA A 5 -5.99 19.10 -15.12
CA ALA A 5 -6.63 18.48 -13.96
C ALA A 5 -7.82 17.60 -14.39
N TYR A 6 -8.33 16.78 -13.48
CA TYR A 6 -9.45 15.89 -13.78
C TYR A 6 -10.71 16.63 -14.28
N ASP A 7 -11.01 17.79 -13.72
CA ASP A 7 -12.21 18.55 -14.06
C ASP A 7 -12.09 19.31 -15.42
N GLU A 8 -10.89 19.29 -16.04
CA GLU A 8 -10.60 19.93 -17.33
C GLU A 8 -10.59 18.96 -18.52
N ILE A 9 -10.83 17.67 -18.28
CA ILE A 9 -10.82 16.63 -19.30
C ILE A 9 -12.16 15.91 -19.40
N ASP A 10 -12.39 15.17 -20.49
CA ASP A 10 -13.51 14.23 -20.56
C ASP A 10 -13.25 13.05 -19.58
N PRO A 11 -14.11 12.83 -18.55
CA PRO A 11 -13.99 11.71 -17.63
C PRO A 11 -13.94 10.34 -18.32
N LEU A 12 -14.55 10.21 -19.51
CA LEU A 12 -14.55 8.98 -20.28
C LEU A 12 -13.15 8.67 -20.82
N ASP A 13 -12.36 9.69 -21.19
CA ASP A 13 -10.98 9.48 -21.64
C ASP A 13 -10.06 9.02 -20.49
N ALA A 14 -10.21 9.59 -19.29
CA ALA A 14 -9.53 9.11 -18.09
C ALA A 14 -9.90 7.65 -17.76
N PHE A 15 -11.21 7.34 -17.85
CA PHE A 15 -11.71 5.98 -17.63
C PHE A 15 -11.09 4.98 -18.61
N ARG A 16 -11.08 5.31 -19.93
CA ARG A 16 -10.49 4.47 -20.98
C ARG A 16 -9.00 4.23 -20.76
N LEU A 17 -8.24 5.29 -20.41
CA LEU A 17 -6.82 5.17 -20.15
C LEU A 17 -6.54 4.25 -18.96
N SER A 18 -7.28 4.42 -17.86
CA SER A 18 -7.13 3.60 -16.66
C SER A 18 -7.51 2.14 -16.92
N LEU A 19 -8.59 1.90 -17.65
CA LEU A 19 -9.01 0.56 -18.04
C LEU A 19 -7.96 -0.13 -18.91
N LEU A 20 -7.37 0.59 -19.87
CA LEU A 20 -6.31 0.07 -20.73
C LEU A 20 -5.03 -0.27 -19.94
N ALA A 21 -4.66 0.58 -18.98
CA ALA A 21 -3.40 0.45 -18.25
C ALA A 21 -3.44 -0.57 -17.10
N PHE A 22 -4.59 -0.65 -16.39
CA PHE A 22 -4.70 -1.39 -15.12
C PHE A 22 -5.77 -2.49 -15.14
N GLY A 23 -6.50 -2.65 -16.25
CA GLY A 23 -7.64 -3.59 -16.30
C GLY A 23 -8.82 -3.18 -15.43
N SER A 24 -8.75 -2.02 -14.79
CA SER A 24 -9.79 -1.46 -13.94
C SER A 24 -9.80 0.06 -14.05
N ALA A 25 -10.97 0.65 -13.82
CA ALA A 25 -11.12 2.11 -13.83
C ALA A 25 -12.21 2.53 -12.83
N TRP A 26 -12.12 3.80 -12.41
CA TRP A 26 -13.14 4.42 -11.58
C TRP A 26 -14.00 5.33 -12.42
N ASP A 27 -15.31 5.19 -12.26
CA ASP A 27 -16.24 6.14 -12.88
C ASP A 27 -16.22 7.50 -12.18
N ALA A 28 -16.77 8.51 -12.84
CA ALA A 28 -16.82 9.87 -12.34
C ALA A 28 -17.54 9.99 -10.98
N ALA A 29 -18.55 9.13 -10.72
CA ALA A 29 -19.30 9.16 -9.47
C ALA A 29 -18.41 8.64 -8.32
N LYS A 30 -17.63 7.59 -8.56
CA LYS A 30 -16.67 7.05 -7.58
C LYS A 30 -15.55 8.05 -7.31
N ILE A 31 -15.00 8.68 -8.35
CA ILE A 31 -13.96 9.72 -8.19
C ILE A 31 -14.48 10.88 -7.33
N ARG A 32 -15.70 11.40 -7.62
CA ARG A 32 -16.30 12.46 -6.79
C ARG A 32 -16.45 12.06 -5.32
N ARG A 33 -16.93 10.82 -5.05
CA ARG A 33 -17.06 10.33 -3.67
C ARG A 33 -15.71 10.26 -2.96
N VAL A 34 -14.70 9.70 -3.62
CA VAL A 34 -13.35 9.55 -3.03
C VAL A 34 -12.73 10.93 -2.75
N ARG A 35 -12.81 11.88 -3.69
CA ARG A 35 -12.32 13.25 -3.47
C ARG A 35 -13.00 13.95 -2.28
N ALA A 36 -14.27 13.69 -2.06
CA ALA A 36 -15.03 14.28 -0.96
C ALA A 36 -14.73 13.67 0.42
N THR A 37 -14.18 12.46 0.47
CA THR A 37 -14.05 11.70 1.71
C THR A 37 -12.60 11.36 2.06
N ASP A 38 -11.78 10.96 1.11
CA ASP A 38 -10.41 10.48 1.35
C ASP A 38 -9.41 11.65 1.26
N ARG A 39 -8.94 12.12 2.41
CA ARG A 39 -8.04 13.29 2.54
C ARG A 39 -6.66 13.10 1.91
N ARG A 40 -6.31 11.89 1.49
CA ARG A 40 -5.05 11.65 0.78
C ARG A 40 -5.06 12.22 -0.62
N TYR A 41 -6.23 12.36 -1.24
CA TYR A 41 -6.37 12.93 -2.58
C TYR A 41 -6.38 14.45 -2.55
N PHE A 42 -5.76 15.05 -3.57
CA PHE A 42 -5.86 16.48 -3.82
C PHE A 42 -7.17 16.81 -4.55
N ASN A 43 -7.58 18.07 -4.50
CA ASN A 43 -8.85 18.52 -5.08
C ASN A 43 -8.95 18.26 -6.59
N ASP A 44 -7.84 18.38 -7.33
CA ASP A 44 -7.74 18.10 -8.76
C ASP A 44 -7.67 16.61 -9.12
N PHE A 45 -7.63 15.74 -8.08
CA PHE A 45 -7.58 14.29 -8.14
C PHE A 45 -6.34 13.75 -8.86
N ALA A 46 -6.10 14.13 -10.13
CA ALA A 46 -5.00 13.64 -10.94
C ALA A 46 -4.58 14.68 -11.97
N LEU A 47 -3.33 14.56 -12.43
CA LEU A 47 -2.83 15.29 -13.59
C LEU A 47 -2.84 14.39 -14.82
N TYR A 48 -3.26 14.95 -15.92
CA TYR A 48 -3.38 14.28 -17.22
C TYR A 48 -2.57 14.99 -18.30
N ALA A 49 -1.97 14.20 -19.16
CA ALA A 49 -1.37 14.71 -20.40
C ALA A 49 -2.36 14.60 -21.56
N GLU A 50 -2.83 15.74 -22.04
CA GLU A 50 -3.74 15.85 -23.18
C GLU A 50 -2.97 16.27 -24.43
N GLU A 51 -3.27 15.61 -25.55
CA GLU A 51 -2.82 16.01 -26.88
C GLU A 51 -3.96 15.78 -27.88
N ARG A 52 -4.30 16.82 -28.65
CA ARG A 52 -5.38 16.80 -29.67
C ARG A 52 -6.72 16.30 -29.14
N GLY A 53 -7.10 16.76 -27.93
CA GLY A 53 -8.36 16.41 -27.27
C GLY A 53 -8.41 14.98 -26.69
N ARG A 54 -7.28 14.28 -26.58
CA ARG A 54 -7.21 12.93 -26.02
C ARG A 54 -6.28 12.88 -24.81
N VAL A 55 -6.71 12.20 -23.78
CA VAL A 55 -5.88 11.90 -22.60
C VAL A 55 -4.95 10.72 -22.92
N LEU A 56 -3.64 10.95 -22.80
CA LEU A 56 -2.61 9.99 -23.20
C LEU A 56 -1.69 9.55 -22.06
N ALA A 57 -1.71 10.24 -20.92
CA ALA A 57 -1.02 9.80 -19.70
C ALA A 57 -1.72 10.38 -18.46
N GLN A 58 -1.51 9.75 -17.31
CA GLN A 58 -1.97 10.24 -16.02
C GLN A 58 -0.97 9.98 -14.91
N VAL A 59 -1.08 10.78 -13.85
CA VAL A 59 -0.46 10.57 -12.54
C VAL A 59 -1.44 11.05 -11.47
N VAL A 60 -1.66 10.24 -10.44
CA VAL A 60 -2.50 10.59 -9.29
C VAL A 60 -1.58 10.99 -8.13
N PRO A 61 -1.48 12.28 -7.77
CA PRO A 61 -0.77 12.70 -6.57
C PRO A 61 -1.58 12.36 -5.33
N LEU A 62 -0.89 11.90 -4.29
CA LEU A 62 -1.45 11.61 -2.98
C LEU A 62 -0.60 12.26 -1.89
N ARG A 63 -1.14 12.38 -0.68
CA ARG A 63 -0.39 12.75 0.53
C ARG A 63 -0.49 11.66 1.58
N PHE A 64 0.60 11.43 2.28
CA PHE A 64 0.66 10.45 3.38
C PHE A 64 1.42 11.04 4.56
N SER A 65 0.95 10.76 5.76
CA SER A 65 1.72 10.98 6.97
C SER A 65 2.47 9.69 7.30
N VAL A 66 3.80 9.72 7.21
CA VAL A 66 4.66 8.54 7.32
C VAL A 66 5.55 8.64 8.56
N ARG A 67 5.67 7.55 9.30
CA ARG A 67 6.58 7.44 10.44
C ARG A 67 8.01 7.18 9.95
N LEU A 68 8.85 8.18 10.07
CA LEU A 68 10.28 8.12 9.79
C LEU A 68 11.10 8.04 11.09
N SER A 69 12.40 7.80 10.98
CA SER A 69 13.30 7.78 12.14
C SER A 69 13.39 9.16 12.84
N THR A 70 13.05 10.23 12.16
CA THR A 70 13.00 11.61 12.66
C THR A 70 11.66 12.02 13.24
N GLY A 71 10.61 11.23 13.04
CA GLY A 71 9.24 11.54 13.48
C GLY A 71 8.20 11.25 12.39
N LEU A 72 7.00 11.81 12.56
CA LEU A 72 5.97 11.83 11.51
C LEU A 72 6.31 12.93 10.51
N GLU A 73 6.18 12.61 9.23
CA GLU A 73 6.41 13.55 8.14
C GLU A 73 5.37 13.36 7.02
N GLU A 74 4.88 14.47 6.47
CA GLU A 74 4.05 14.46 5.28
C GLU A 74 4.90 14.19 4.04
N VAL A 75 4.55 13.18 3.28
CA VAL A 75 5.23 12.80 2.04
C VAL A 75 4.25 12.78 0.88
N GLY A 76 4.76 13.11 -0.31
CA GLY A 76 3.98 12.98 -1.54
C GLY A 76 4.00 11.54 -2.05
N GLY A 77 2.85 11.02 -2.46
CA GLY A 77 2.73 9.72 -3.11
C GLY A 77 2.37 9.85 -4.58
N LEU A 78 2.89 8.96 -5.42
CA LEU A 78 2.51 8.86 -6.82
C LEU A 78 1.77 7.55 -7.06
N ALA A 79 0.52 7.64 -7.47
CA ALA A 79 -0.33 6.51 -7.83
C ALA A 79 -0.80 6.58 -9.29
N GLY A 80 -1.27 5.46 -9.82
CA GLY A 80 -1.92 5.41 -11.11
C GLY A 80 -1.09 5.97 -12.27
N VAL A 81 0.24 5.88 -12.18
CA VAL A 81 1.16 6.38 -13.22
C VAL A 81 1.06 5.50 -14.46
N CYS A 82 0.53 6.05 -15.55
CA CYS A 82 0.47 5.32 -16.81
C CYS A 82 0.53 6.23 -18.04
N SER A 83 0.79 5.61 -19.19
CA SER A 83 0.72 6.26 -20.50
C SER A 83 0.10 5.31 -21.51
N HIS A 84 -0.69 5.88 -22.44
CA HIS A 84 -1.21 5.14 -23.58
C HIS A 84 -0.06 4.57 -24.43
N PRO A 85 -0.17 3.34 -24.95
CA PRO A 85 0.90 2.70 -25.73
C PRO A 85 1.44 3.53 -26.89
N SER A 86 0.58 4.31 -27.55
CA SER A 86 0.95 5.17 -28.69
C SER A 86 1.96 6.29 -28.36
N VAL A 87 2.17 6.56 -27.07
CA VAL A 87 3.11 7.61 -26.61
C VAL A 87 4.22 7.05 -25.71
N TRP A 88 4.39 5.73 -25.66
CA TRP A 88 5.50 5.14 -24.91
C TRP A 88 6.84 5.66 -25.44
N GLY A 89 7.77 5.90 -24.53
CA GLY A 89 9.10 6.46 -24.84
C GLY A 89 9.11 7.96 -25.13
N ARG A 90 7.93 8.65 -25.25
CA ARG A 90 7.85 10.08 -25.53
C ARG A 90 7.89 10.98 -24.28
N GLY A 91 8.05 10.38 -23.09
CA GLY A 91 8.25 11.10 -21.82
C GLY A 91 7.00 11.74 -21.21
N TYR A 92 5.78 11.34 -21.61
CA TYR A 92 4.53 11.94 -21.13
C TYR A 92 4.34 11.75 -19.63
N ALA A 93 4.47 10.50 -19.12
CA ALA A 93 4.37 10.22 -17.69
C ALA A 93 5.45 10.96 -16.90
N ARG A 94 6.70 10.99 -17.40
CA ARG A 94 7.79 11.73 -16.75
C ARG A 94 7.46 13.19 -16.55
N ARG A 95 6.97 13.89 -17.60
CA ARG A 95 6.60 15.32 -17.51
C ARG A 95 5.47 15.56 -16.51
N LEU A 96 4.51 14.62 -16.40
CA LEU A 96 3.48 14.70 -15.36
C LEU A 96 4.05 14.50 -13.96
N MET A 97 4.96 13.55 -13.79
CA MET A 97 5.64 13.34 -12.51
C MET A 97 6.48 14.54 -12.11
N ASP A 98 7.21 15.14 -13.05
CA ASP A 98 7.98 16.38 -12.80
C ASP A 98 7.04 17.50 -12.32
N ALA A 99 5.88 17.71 -12.96
CA ALA A 99 4.89 18.70 -12.54
C ALA A 99 4.30 18.39 -11.13
N VAL A 100 4.09 17.10 -10.80
CA VAL A 100 3.65 16.70 -9.45
C VAL A 100 4.76 16.95 -8.43
N HIS A 101 6.03 16.69 -8.77
CA HIS A 101 7.16 16.96 -7.87
C HIS A 101 7.31 18.45 -7.59
N ASP A 102 7.15 19.32 -8.58
CA ASP A 102 7.17 20.78 -8.40
C ASP A 102 6.07 21.21 -7.43
N ARG A 103 4.86 20.70 -7.61
CA ARG A 103 3.75 20.94 -6.70
C ARG A 103 4.03 20.41 -5.27
N PHE A 104 4.63 19.23 -5.13
CA PHE A 104 5.01 18.71 -3.81
C PHE A 104 6.03 19.63 -3.12
N ARG A 105 7.00 20.18 -3.86
CA ARG A 105 7.94 21.18 -3.32
C ARG A 105 7.25 22.46 -2.87
N GLU A 106 6.30 22.96 -3.67
CA GLU A 106 5.48 24.13 -3.32
C GLU A 106 4.67 23.93 -2.04
N LEU A 107 4.21 22.69 -1.79
CA LEU A 107 3.51 22.29 -0.57
C LEU A 107 4.44 21.97 0.61
N GLY A 108 5.76 22.06 0.43
CA GLY A 108 6.75 21.79 1.47
C GLY A 108 7.07 20.31 1.69
N PHE A 109 6.63 19.42 0.79
CA PHE A 109 6.98 17.99 0.89
C PHE A 109 8.45 17.80 0.49
N ARG A 110 9.21 17.12 1.35
CA ARG A 110 10.63 16.86 1.10
C ARG A 110 10.89 15.54 0.39
N ILE A 111 9.89 14.64 0.38
CA ILE A 111 10.01 13.27 -0.11
C ILE A 111 8.83 12.95 -1.01
N SER A 112 9.12 12.30 -2.14
CA SER A 112 8.13 11.62 -2.98
C SER A 112 8.29 10.12 -2.88
N THR A 113 7.18 9.36 -2.79
CA THR A 113 7.16 7.90 -2.68
C THR A 113 6.24 7.28 -3.72
N LEU A 114 6.50 6.03 -4.06
CA LEU A 114 5.63 5.20 -4.89
C LEU A 114 5.87 3.72 -4.60
N THR A 115 4.87 2.89 -4.92
CA THR A 115 5.02 1.43 -4.96
C THR A 115 4.94 0.95 -6.40
N THR A 116 5.78 -0.03 -6.75
CA THR A 116 5.91 -0.54 -8.10
C THR A 116 6.39 -1.99 -8.10
N SER A 117 6.55 -2.57 -9.28
CA SER A 117 7.23 -3.86 -9.44
C SER A 117 8.45 -3.70 -10.34
N ARG A 118 9.56 -4.36 -9.98
CA ARG A 118 10.79 -4.39 -10.79
C ARG A 118 10.58 -5.06 -12.15
N ASN A 119 9.47 -5.80 -12.31
CA ASN A 119 9.13 -6.50 -13.56
C ASN A 119 8.42 -5.60 -14.58
N ILE A 120 8.03 -4.37 -14.23
CA ILE A 120 7.38 -3.44 -15.15
C ILE A 120 8.32 -2.34 -15.64
N ARG A 121 8.04 -1.81 -16.84
CA ARG A 121 8.84 -0.72 -17.43
C ARG A 121 8.90 0.53 -16.55
N GLY A 122 7.86 0.78 -15.76
CA GLY A 122 7.77 1.93 -14.85
C GLY A 122 8.93 2.00 -13.88
N TYR A 123 9.37 0.87 -13.33
CA TYR A 123 10.50 0.82 -12.41
C TYR A 123 11.76 1.49 -12.98
N GLY A 124 12.12 1.17 -14.24
CA GLY A 124 13.28 1.78 -14.88
C GLY A 124 13.12 3.28 -15.15
N VAL A 125 11.89 3.77 -15.30
CA VAL A 125 11.61 5.23 -15.39
C VAL A 125 11.86 5.88 -14.04
N TYR A 126 11.35 5.32 -12.95
CA TYR A 126 11.53 5.84 -11.60
C TYR A 126 13.00 5.86 -11.18
N ALA A 127 13.72 4.76 -11.42
CA ALA A 127 15.16 4.69 -11.14
C ALA A 127 15.95 5.78 -11.91
N LYS A 128 15.63 6.02 -13.19
CA LYS A 128 16.24 7.11 -13.99
C LYS A 128 15.86 8.51 -13.52
N MET A 129 14.77 8.66 -12.77
CA MET A 129 14.38 9.92 -12.12
C MET A 129 15.06 10.11 -10.75
N GLY A 130 15.83 9.12 -10.29
CA GLY A 130 16.57 9.17 -9.04
C GLY A 130 15.86 8.54 -7.84
N TYR A 131 14.73 7.85 -8.04
CA TYR A 131 14.10 7.07 -6.98
C TYR A 131 14.99 5.89 -6.58
N VAL A 132 15.05 5.60 -5.28
CA VAL A 132 15.77 4.46 -4.70
C VAL A 132 14.81 3.53 -3.96
N ASP A 133 15.10 2.24 -3.97
CA ASP A 133 14.37 1.26 -3.19
C ASP A 133 14.57 1.50 -1.70
N LEU A 134 13.49 1.41 -0.90
CA LEU A 134 13.54 1.65 0.54
C LEU A 134 13.94 0.39 1.32
N ALA A 135 13.41 -0.77 0.95
CA ALA A 135 13.69 -2.05 1.59
C ALA A 135 13.35 -3.21 0.65
N PRO A 136 13.92 -4.40 0.87
CA PRO A 136 13.48 -5.60 0.18
C PRO A 136 12.10 -6.05 0.68
N PHE A 137 11.28 -6.60 -0.22
CA PHE A 137 10.03 -7.25 0.09
C PHE A 137 10.20 -8.76 0.00
N TRP A 138 9.63 -9.48 0.95
CA TRP A 138 9.68 -10.93 1.03
C TRP A 138 8.27 -11.51 0.92
N SER A 139 8.18 -12.76 0.49
CA SER A 139 6.96 -13.55 0.60
C SER A 139 7.22 -14.81 1.42
N GLY A 140 6.17 -15.35 2.01
CA GLY A 140 6.25 -16.57 2.76
C GLY A 140 5.24 -17.60 2.29
N MET A 141 5.61 -18.88 2.32
CA MET A 141 4.68 -19.97 2.04
C MET A 141 4.88 -21.12 2.99
N ARG A 142 3.79 -21.83 3.27
CA ARG A 142 3.79 -23.02 4.09
C ARG A 142 2.73 -24.02 3.59
N ARG A 143 3.10 -25.31 3.53
CA ARG A 143 2.11 -26.38 3.36
C ARG A 143 1.42 -26.65 4.70
N VAL A 144 0.12 -26.49 4.74
CA VAL A 144 -0.70 -26.75 5.93
C VAL A 144 -1.13 -28.21 5.93
N THR A 145 -0.57 -29.00 6.87
CA THR A 145 -0.86 -30.44 7.02
C THR A 145 -1.64 -30.75 8.29
N GLN A 146 -1.51 -29.88 9.30
CA GLN A 146 -2.17 -30.02 10.60
C GLN A 146 -2.85 -28.71 10.99
N ARG A 147 -3.99 -28.83 11.68
CA ARG A 147 -4.72 -27.69 12.23
C ARG A 147 -4.32 -27.51 13.69
N LEU A 148 -3.56 -26.48 13.97
CA LEU A 148 -3.36 -26.05 15.34
C LEU A 148 -4.44 -25.03 15.66
N LEU A 149 -5.42 -25.42 16.48
CA LEU A 149 -6.43 -24.52 17.02
C LEU A 149 -5.93 -24.02 18.38
N PRO A 150 -5.44 -22.76 18.46
CA PRO A 150 -5.02 -22.21 19.74
C PRO A 150 -6.22 -22.07 20.67
N SER A 151 -6.12 -22.66 21.87
CA SER A 151 -7.18 -22.62 22.88
C SER A 151 -7.48 -21.18 23.32
N GLY A 152 -8.76 -20.89 23.55
CA GLY A 152 -9.21 -19.55 23.99
C GLY A 152 -9.30 -18.50 22.88
N TYR A 153 -8.81 -18.78 21.67
CA TYR A 153 -8.86 -17.85 20.55
C TYR A 153 -10.01 -18.16 19.59
N ARG A 154 -10.56 -17.11 18.99
CA ARG A 154 -11.61 -17.21 17.96
C ARG A 154 -11.33 -16.26 16.81
N LEU A 155 -11.78 -16.65 15.60
CA LEU A 155 -11.68 -15.87 14.37
C LEU A 155 -13.09 -15.61 13.81
N ARG A 156 -13.44 -14.34 13.60
CA ARG A 156 -14.72 -13.93 12.99
C ARG A 156 -14.51 -12.88 11.91
N LYS A 157 -15.51 -12.65 11.07
CA LYS A 157 -15.51 -11.52 10.12
C LYS A 157 -15.48 -10.19 10.86
N ALA A 158 -14.77 -9.20 10.29
CA ALA A 158 -14.79 -7.83 10.79
C ALA A 158 -16.13 -7.15 10.47
N THR A 159 -16.52 -6.22 11.32
CA THR A 159 -17.68 -5.35 11.17
C THR A 159 -17.27 -3.89 11.37
N LYS A 160 -18.14 -2.93 11.04
CA LYS A 160 -17.85 -1.51 11.29
C LYS A 160 -17.56 -1.20 12.77
N ALA A 161 -18.19 -1.93 13.70
CA ALA A 161 -17.94 -1.77 15.14
C ALA A 161 -16.52 -2.19 15.58
N ASP A 162 -15.76 -2.80 14.69
CA ASP A 162 -14.37 -3.19 14.98
C ASP A 162 -13.35 -2.13 14.55
N LEU A 163 -13.72 -1.14 13.73
CA LEU A 163 -12.80 -0.16 13.16
C LEU A 163 -11.95 0.56 14.22
N PRO A 164 -12.50 1.07 15.35
CA PRO A 164 -11.69 1.71 16.39
C PRO A 164 -10.65 0.73 17.00
N ALA A 165 -11.04 -0.52 17.22
CA ALA A 165 -10.13 -1.52 17.77
C ALA A 165 -9.03 -1.91 16.76
N MET A 166 -9.37 -2.01 15.48
CA MET A 166 -8.40 -2.27 14.41
C MET A 166 -7.37 -1.14 14.33
N HIS A 167 -7.80 0.11 14.37
CA HIS A 167 -6.91 1.27 14.39
C HIS A 167 -5.95 1.23 15.59
N ASN A 168 -6.46 0.99 16.80
CA ASN A 168 -5.63 0.90 18.00
C ASN A 168 -4.63 -0.27 17.95
N LEU A 169 -5.04 -1.42 17.42
CA LEU A 169 -4.17 -2.58 17.22
C LEU A 169 -3.06 -2.26 16.20
N TYR A 170 -3.38 -1.60 15.10
CA TYR A 170 -2.41 -1.17 14.10
C TYR A 170 -1.34 -0.24 14.71
N ARG A 171 -1.74 0.81 15.41
CA ARG A 171 -0.83 1.74 16.08
C ARG A 171 0.05 1.06 17.13
N ALA A 172 -0.52 0.13 17.90
CA ALA A 172 0.25 -0.62 18.88
C ALA A 172 1.29 -1.55 18.23
N HIS A 173 0.91 -2.23 17.14
CA HIS A 173 1.77 -3.15 16.41
C HIS A 173 2.92 -2.39 15.72
N THR A 174 2.62 -1.30 15.04
CA THR A 174 3.60 -0.54 14.25
C THR A 174 4.44 0.45 15.06
N ARG A 175 4.18 0.60 16.37
CA ARG A 175 4.81 1.63 17.23
C ARG A 175 6.34 1.71 17.15
N ARG A 176 7.01 0.56 16.95
CA ARG A 176 8.48 0.45 16.87
C ARG A 176 8.99 0.29 15.44
N MET A 177 8.10 0.28 14.47
CA MET A 177 8.41 0.15 13.05
C MET A 177 8.55 1.53 12.41
N LEU A 178 9.11 1.58 11.21
CA LEU A 178 9.33 2.79 10.42
C LEU A 178 8.79 2.58 9.00
N GLY A 179 8.62 3.66 8.26
CA GLY A 179 8.14 3.61 6.88
C GLY A 179 6.63 3.41 6.75
N TRP A 180 5.92 3.13 7.86
CA TRP A 180 4.49 2.90 7.83
C TRP A 180 3.69 4.21 7.74
N THR A 181 2.57 4.13 7.05
CA THR A 181 1.62 5.24 6.95
C THR A 181 0.81 5.36 8.24
N GLU A 182 0.80 6.56 8.85
CA GLU A 182 -0.15 6.83 9.94
C GLU A 182 -1.56 6.76 9.35
N ARG A 183 -2.34 5.80 9.81
CA ARG A 183 -3.72 5.65 9.40
C ARG A 183 -4.58 6.61 10.22
N ASP A 184 -5.21 7.58 9.55
CA ASP A 184 -6.27 8.35 10.16
C ASP A 184 -7.36 7.40 10.68
N PRO A 185 -7.98 7.66 11.86
CA PRO A 185 -9.09 6.83 12.34
C PRO A 185 -10.21 6.65 11.31
N GLU A 186 -10.42 7.64 10.44
CA GLU A 186 -11.41 7.61 9.35
C GLU A 186 -10.94 6.83 8.12
N GLN A 187 -9.66 6.46 8.02
CA GLN A 187 -9.10 5.84 6.80
C GLN A 187 -9.81 4.54 6.42
N LEU A 188 -10.19 3.73 7.39
CA LEU A 188 -10.95 2.51 7.14
C LEU A 188 -12.36 2.82 6.64
N GLU A 189 -12.94 3.94 7.03
CA GLU A 189 -14.22 4.43 6.51
C GLU A 189 -14.07 4.92 5.06
N TRP A 190 -12.98 5.64 4.73
CA TRP A 190 -12.67 6.01 3.34
C TRP A 190 -12.49 4.79 2.45
N ALA A 191 -11.84 3.75 2.97
CA ALA A 191 -11.69 2.49 2.25
C ALA A 191 -13.04 1.84 1.92
N LEU A 192 -14.05 1.96 2.82
CA LEU A 192 -15.42 1.49 2.57
C LEU A 192 -16.16 2.31 1.50
N VAL A 193 -15.89 3.60 1.39
CA VAL A 193 -16.40 4.43 0.30
C VAL A 193 -15.82 3.97 -1.04
N ARG A 194 -14.56 3.62 -1.05
CA ARG A 194 -13.83 3.13 -2.22
C ARG A 194 -14.26 1.72 -2.64
N ASP A 195 -14.43 0.83 -1.65
CA ASP A 195 -14.84 -0.57 -1.82
C ASP A 195 -15.83 -0.96 -0.70
N PRO A 196 -17.14 -1.01 -0.97
CA PRO A 196 -18.15 -1.40 0.04
C PRO A 196 -17.90 -2.79 0.65
N ASN A 197 -17.20 -3.67 -0.08
CA ASN A 197 -16.83 -5.01 0.37
C ASN A 197 -15.49 -5.06 1.12
N TYR A 198 -14.88 -3.91 1.40
CA TYR A 198 -13.54 -3.82 1.98
C TYR A 198 -13.39 -4.66 3.25
N LEU A 199 -14.35 -4.56 4.21
CA LEU A 199 -14.32 -5.32 5.46
C LEU A 199 -14.52 -6.83 5.29
N SER A 200 -15.09 -7.28 4.17
CA SER A 200 -15.25 -8.71 3.92
C SER A 200 -13.92 -9.48 3.88
N LYS A 201 -12.82 -8.78 3.56
CA LYS A 201 -11.45 -9.29 3.50
C LYS A 201 -10.81 -9.41 4.88
N TYR A 202 -11.37 -8.77 5.92
CA TYR A 202 -10.79 -8.72 7.27
C TYR A 202 -11.40 -9.74 8.21
N ARG A 203 -10.55 -10.25 9.10
CA ARG A 203 -10.91 -11.16 10.19
C ARG A 203 -10.38 -10.60 11.50
N ILE A 204 -11.23 -10.59 12.52
CA ILE A 204 -10.87 -10.21 13.88
C ILE A 204 -10.50 -11.45 14.67
N VAL A 205 -9.38 -11.37 15.36
CA VAL A 205 -8.92 -12.37 16.32
C VAL A 205 -9.31 -11.92 17.72
N THR A 206 -10.02 -12.78 18.43
CA THR A 206 -10.37 -12.52 19.84
C THR A 206 -9.78 -13.61 20.73
N ARG A 207 -9.40 -13.23 21.95
CA ARG A 207 -9.03 -14.10 23.05
C ARG A 207 -9.89 -13.74 24.26
N GLU A 208 -10.66 -14.70 24.77
CA GLU A 208 -11.56 -14.48 25.91
C GLU A 208 -12.48 -13.26 25.71
N GLY A 209 -13.01 -13.08 24.50
CA GLY A 209 -13.86 -11.96 24.11
C GLY A 209 -13.13 -10.66 23.77
N GLN A 210 -11.88 -10.48 24.13
CA GLN A 210 -11.09 -9.29 23.81
C GLN A 210 -10.51 -9.37 22.38
N ARG A 211 -10.55 -8.23 21.66
CA ARG A 211 -9.89 -8.11 20.35
C ARG A 211 -8.38 -8.01 20.54
N VAL A 212 -7.62 -9.00 20.07
CA VAL A 212 -6.16 -9.11 20.25
C VAL A 212 -5.39 -9.00 18.95
N GLY A 213 -6.08 -9.06 17.82
CA GLY A 213 -5.48 -8.89 16.50
C GLY A 213 -6.53 -8.88 15.40
N TYR A 214 -6.06 -8.61 14.20
CA TYR A 214 -6.82 -8.80 12.97
C TYR A 214 -5.90 -9.19 11.83
N LEU A 215 -6.46 -9.76 10.78
CA LEU A 215 -5.75 -10.04 9.56
C LEU A 215 -6.62 -9.72 8.34
N ARG A 216 -5.95 -9.35 7.24
CA ARG A 216 -6.55 -9.19 5.93
C ARG A 216 -6.11 -10.34 5.03
N THR A 217 -7.06 -10.87 4.29
CA THR A 217 -6.81 -11.98 3.37
C THR A 217 -7.34 -11.64 1.99
N ARG A 218 -6.67 -12.18 0.96
CA ARG A 218 -7.19 -12.20 -0.40
C ARG A 218 -8.10 -13.44 -0.55
N PRO A 219 -9.29 -13.31 -1.14
CA PRO A 219 -10.12 -14.46 -1.48
C PRO A 219 -9.56 -15.12 -2.75
N ASP A 220 -8.84 -16.20 -2.59
CA ASP A 220 -8.31 -17.06 -3.63
C ASP A 220 -8.33 -18.52 -3.14
N ASP A 221 -7.91 -19.48 -3.98
CA ASP A 221 -7.87 -20.90 -3.66
C ASP A 221 -6.85 -21.27 -2.56
N ALA A 222 -5.87 -20.40 -2.34
CA ALA A 222 -4.94 -20.45 -1.21
C ALA A 222 -5.35 -19.43 -0.15
N VAL A 223 -4.96 -19.64 1.11
CA VAL A 223 -5.07 -18.59 2.11
C VAL A 223 -3.90 -17.63 1.95
N THR A 224 -4.13 -16.52 1.27
CA THR A 224 -3.14 -15.44 1.15
C THR A 224 -3.40 -14.37 2.20
N MET A 225 -2.46 -14.20 3.13
CA MET A 225 -2.48 -13.13 4.13
C MET A 225 -1.74 -11.92 3.57
N GLU A 226 -2.41 -10.78 3.57
CA GLU A 226 -1.87 -9.49 3.09
C GLU A 226 -1.47 -8.55 4.24
N GLU A 227 -2.05 -8.75 5.41
CA GLU A 227 -1.77 -7.97 6.62
C GLU A 227 -2.10 -8.83 7.84
N VAL A 228 -1.18 -8.92 8.80
CA VAL A 228 -1.38 -9.61 10.08
C VAL A 228 -0.97 -8.67 11.20
N ILE A 229 -1.93 -8.20 11.97
CA ILE A 229 -1.74 -7.25 13.06
C ILE A 229 -2.14 -7.93 14.38
N ALA A 230 -1.27 -7.87 15.37
CA ALA A 230 -1.53 -8.47 16.68
C ALA A 230 -0.84 -7.69 17.81
N ARG A 231 -1.35 -7.85 19.04
CA ARG A 231 -0.76 -7.23 20.25
C ARG A 231 0.65 -7.72 20.55
N GLY A 232 0.96 -8.96 20.19
CA GLY A 232 2.25 -9.56 20.45
C GLY A 232 2.41 -10.92 19.77
N VAL A 233 3.57 -11.54 19.93
CA VAL A 233 3.93 -12.78 19.23
C VAL A 233 2.95 -13.94 19.47
N PRO A 234 2.43 -14.19 20.68
CA PRO A 234 1.43 -15.26 20.87
C PRO A 234 0.14 -15.01 20.09
N ASP A 235 -0.36 -13.77 20.09
CA ASP A 235 -1.59 -13.40 19.39
C ASP A 235 -1.37 -13.42 17.85
N PHE A 236 -0.17 -13.05 17.38
CA PHE A 236 0.23 -13.17 15.97
C PHE A 236 0.20 -14.63 15.50
N ARG A 237 0.84 -15.53 16.27
CA ARG A 237 0.85 -16.97 15.97
C ARG A 237 -0.55 -17.56 15.98
N ALA A 238 -1.38 -17.17 16.96
CA ALA A 238 -2.77 -17.59 17.01
C ALA A 238 -3.58 -17.09 15.81
N ALA A 239 -3.37 -15.86 15.37
CA ALA A 239 -4.04 -15.30 14.20
C ALA A 239 -3.73 -16.12 12.93
N VAL A 240 -2.45 -16.39 12.68
CA VAL A 240 -2.00 -17.19 11.53
C VAL A 240 -2.55 -18.61 11.62
N GLY A 241 -2.40 -19.30 12.75
CA GLY A 241 -2.88 -20.67 12.95
C GLY A 241 -4.41 -20.82 12.79
N LEU A 242 -5.19 -19.85 13.30
CA LEU A 242 -6.64 -19.81 13.08
C LEU A 242 -7.02 -19.60 11.61
N MET A 243 -6.21 -18.82 10.87
CA MET A 243 -6.45 -18.62 9.46
C MET A 243 -6.11 -19.88 8.66
N GLU A 244 -4.97 -20.53 8.95
CA GLU A 244 -4.57 -21.80 8.37
C GLU A 244 -5.60 -22.92 8.63
N SER A 245 -6.24 -22.92 9.80
CA SER A 245 -7.24 -23.92 10.17
C SER A 245 -8.47 -23.94 9.25
N ARG A 246 -8.68 -22.89 8.48
CA ARG A 246 -9.73 -22.82 7.44
C ARG A 246 -9.38 -23.62 6.18
N LEU A 247 -8.09 -23.89 5.97
CA LEU A 247 -7.63 -24.81 4.94
C LEU A 247 -7.81 -26.25 5.42
N ARG A 248 -8.51 -27.08 4.65
CA ARG A 248 -8.55 -28.54 4.95
C ARG A 248 -7.18 -29.17 4.69
N ARG A 249 -6.60 -28.89 3.54
CA ARG A 249 -5.21 -29.13 3.13
C ARG A 249 -4.89 -28.06 2.08
N GLY A 250 -3.67 -27.58 2.01
CA GLY A 250 -3.31 -26.60 1.00
C GLY A 250 -2.09 -25.79 1.37
N ILE A 251 -1.96 -24.65 0.71
CA ILE A 251 -0.84 -23.74 0.89
C ILE A 251 -1.38 -22.47 1.53
N ALA A 252 -0.76 -22.07 2.65
CA ALA A 252 -0.91 -20.73 3.19
C ALA A 252 0.24 -19.86 2.68
N THR A 253 -0.06 -18.64 2.26
CA THR A 253 0.92 -17.67 1.79
C THR A 253 0.79 -16.37 2.54
N VAL A 254 1.87 -15.61 2.60
CA VAL A 254 1.89 -14.23 3.06
C VAL A 254 2.67 -13.39 2.05
N ASN A 255 2.10 -12.27 1.68
CA ASN A 255 2.71 -11.34 0.74
C ASN A 255 3.19 -10.10 1.50
N TRP A 256 4.28 -9.49 1.00
CA TRP A 256 4.82 -8.24 1.50
C TRP A 256 5.24 -8.29 2.98
N ILE A 257 6.08 -9.26 3.30
CA ILE A 257 6.83 -9.21 4.54
C ILE A 257 7.97 -8.21 4.34
N THR A 258 7.98 -7.13 5.09
CA THR A 258 8.97 -6.05 4.93
C THR A 258 9.80 -5.83 6.19
N ALA A 259 9.24 -6.13 7.38
CA ALA A 259 9.96 -6.04 8.63
C ALA A 259 10.61 -7.37 9.02
N ASP A 260 11.85 -7.33 9.49
CA ASP A 260 12.59 -8.53 9.94
C ASP A 260 11.88 -9.29 11.07
N GLY A 261 11.21 -8.55 11.96
CA GLY A 261 10.43 -9.14 13.05
C GLY A 261 9.27 -10.02 12.57
N ASP A 262 8.57 -9.56 11.52
CA ASP A 262 7.47 -10.32 10.92
C ASP A 262 8.02 -11.52 10.15
N ALA A 263 9.12 -11.35 9.40
CA ALA A 263 9.80 -12.45 8.73
C ALA A 263 10.24 -13.54 9.72
N ALA A 264 10.82 -13.16 10.85
CA ALA A 264 11.21 -14.09 11.92
C ALA A 264 9.99 -14.82 12.50
N ASN A 265 8.87 -14.13 12.73
CA ASN A 265 7.64 -14.74 13.22
C ASN A 265 7.08 -15.79 12.25
N PHE A 266 7.08 -15.51 10.93
CA PHE A 266 6.62 -16.45 9.91
C PHE A 266 7.58 -17.67 9.82
N ARG A 267 8.91 -17.45 9.80
CA ARG A 267 9.89 -18.57 9.83
C ARG A 267 9.68 -19.47 11.04
N HIS A 268 9.45 -18.87 12.22
CA HIS A 268 9.19 -19.64 13.45
C HIS A 268 7.89 -20.47 13.38
N LEU A 269 6.91 -20.03 12.56
CA LEU A 269 5.69 -20.79 12.27
C LEU A 269 5.91 -21.87 11.18
N GLY A 270 7.13 -22.01 10.66
CA GLY A 270 7.48 -23.00 9.64
C GLY A 270 7.18 -22.54 8.20
N TYR A 271 7.07 -21.23 7.98
CA TYR A 271 7.03 -20.67 6.62
C TYR A 271 8.43 -20.65 6.02
N THR A 272 8.55 -21.07 4.78
CA THR A 272 9.68 -20.69 3.93
C THR A 272 9.46 -19.23 3.54
N VAL A 273 10.39 -18.35 3.92
CA VAL A 273 10.34 -16.91 3.61
C VAL A 273 11.45 -16.62 2.63
N ASP A 274 11.05 -16.29 1.40
CA ASP A 274 11.93 -16.09 0.25
C ASP A 274 11.78 -14.67 -0.34
N GLY A 275 12.84 -14.21 -0.98
CA GLY A 275 12.87 -12.92 -1.67
C GLY A 275 14.29 -12.46 -1.99
N PRO A 276 14.43 -11.20 -2.43
CA PRO A 276 13.34 -10.23 -2.56
C PRO A 276 12.38 -10.55 -3.70
N VAL A 277 11.08 -10.32 -3.46
CA VAL A 277 10.07 -10.37 -4.52
C VAL A 277 10.17 -9.14 -5.43
N PRO A 278 9.55 -9.16 -6.61
CA PRO A 278 9.66 -8.03 -7.56
C PRO A 278 9.11 -6.70 -7.05
N ASP A 279 8.20 -6.72 -6.09
CA ASP A 279 7.58 -5.50 -5.56
C ASP A 279 8.60 -4.63 -4.83
N ALA A 280 8.45 -3.32 -4.95
CA ALA A 280 9.33 -2.34 -4.36
C ALA A 280 8.56 -1.07 -3.97
N THR A 281 8.86 -0.53 -2.79
CA THR A 281 8.56 0.86 -2.47
C THR A 281 9.81 1.67 -2.71
N MET A 282 9.66 2.72 -3.50
CA MET A 282 10.74 3.62 -3.86
C MET A 282 10.47 5.02 -3.34
N ALA A 283 11.54 5.75 -3.05
CA ALA A 283 11.44 7.15 -2.66
C ALA A 283 12.50 8.02 -3.34
N LEU A 284 12.18 9.30 -3.47
CA LEU A 284 13.02 10.35 -4.04
C LEU A 284 13.03 11.55 -3.09
N SER A 285 14.20 12.12 -2.81
CA SER A 285 14.28 13.43 -2.17
C SER A 285 13.88 14.54 -3.16
N LEU A 286 13.03 15.43 -2.70
CA LEU A 286 12.58 16.61 -3.46
C LEU A 286 13.37 17.87 -3.09
N THR A 287 14.29 17.80 -2.11
CA THR A 287 15.08 18.91 -1.60
C THR A 287 16.59 18.61 -1.65
N ASN A 288 17.42 19.65 -1.67
CA ASN A 288 18.88 19.48 -1.62
C ASN A 288 19.40 19.13 -0.23
N GLU A 289 18.62 19.39 0.82
CA GLU A 289 18.99 19.16 2.22
C GLU A 289 18.95 17.67 2.60
N LEU A 290 18.13 16.90 1.91
CA LEU A 290 17.94 15.48 2.15
C LEU A 290 18.52 14.67 0.99
N ARG A 291 19.55 13.88 1.27
CA ARG A 291 20.14 13.00 0.26
C ARG A 291 19.25 11.80 -0.01
N THR A 292 18.98 11.51 -1.27
CA THR A 292 18.13 10.36 -1.66
C THR A 292 18.69 9.02 -1.18
N ASP A 293 20.00 8.83 -1.17
CA ASP A 293 20.67 7.62 -0.67
C ASP A 293 20.52 7.41 0.85
N SER A 294 20.11 8.41 1.60
CA SER A 294 19.80 8.30 3.03
C SER A 294 18.36 7.82 3.32
N LEU A 295 17.47 7.85 2.32
CA LEU A 295 16.06 7.50 2.49
C LEU A 295 15.84 6.06 3.01
N PRO A 296 16.55 5.02 2.53
CA PRO A 296 16.38 3.68 3.08
C PRO A 296 16.61 3.62 4.59
N ARG A 297 17.61 4.37 5.11
CA ARG A 297 17.84 4.47 6.56
C ARG A 297 16.74 5.24 7.27
N LEU A 298 16.28 6.34 6.68
CA LEU A 298 15.24 7.21 7.25
C LEU A 298 13.91 6.45 7.41
N PHE A 299 13.56 5.62 6.43
CA PHE A 299 12.39 4.76 6.44
C PHE A 299 12.57 3.44 7.21
N GLY A 300 13.76 3.15 7.74
CA GLY A 300 14.03 1.94 8.53
C GLY A 300 14.39 0.70 7.72
N GLY A 301 14.59 0.81 6.40
CA GLY A 301 14.96 -0.31 5.53
C GLY A 301 16.30 -0.94 5.91
N THR A 302 17.30 -0.12 6.25
CA THR A 302 18.62 -0.63 6.66
C THR A 302 18.67 -1.20 8.08
N SER A 303 17.63 -0.98 8.88
CA SER A 303 17.53 -1.45 10.27
C SER A 303 16.54 -2.61 10.44
N GLY A 304 15.98 -3.15 9.35
CA GLY A 304 14.96 -4.20 9.39
C GLY A 304 13.63 -3.77 10.05
N ARG A 305 13.43 -2.47 10.22
CA ARG A 305 12.24 -1.88 10.87
C ARG A 305 11.23 -1.33 9.89
N PHE A 306 11.54 -1.33 8.59
CA PHE A 306 10.62 -0.87 7.56
C PHE A 306 9.39 -1.78 7.52
N VAL A 307 8.22 -1.17 7.51
CA VAL A 307 6.98 -1.90 7.28
C VAL A 307 6.08 -1.15 6.31
N GLN A 308 5.55 -1.89 5.38
CA GLN A 308 4.48 -1.47 4.48
C GLN A 308 3.53 -2.64 4.27
N TYR A 309 2.25 -2.36 4.32
CA TYR A 309 1.20 -3.32 4.02
C TYR A 309 0.58 -2.99 2.66
N SER A 310 0.11 -4.01 1.94
CA SER A 310 -0.57 -3.82 0.66
C SER A 310 -1.83 -2.96 0.74
N THR A 311 -2.34 -2.74 1.96
CA THR A 311 -3.47 -1.84 2.26
C THR A 311 -3.08 -0.36 2.23
N ASP A 312 -1.80 -0.06 2.41
CA ASP A 312 -1.22 1.28 2.38
C ASP A 312 -0.62 1.60 1.00
N ASP A 313 -0.91 0.75 0.01
CA ASP A 313 -0.44 0.89 -1.36
C ASP A 313 -1.05 2.12 -2.05
N PHE A 314 -0.25 2.72 -2.91
CA PHE A 314 -0.52 3.97 -3.61
C PHE A 314 -1.33 3.77 -4.88
#